data_f5e97ae9a95875d025971ea20b531224
#
_entry.id   f5e97ae9a95875d025971ea20b531224
#
_cell.length_a   1.000
_cell.length_b   1.000
_cell.length_c   1.000
_cell.angle_alpha   90.00
_cell.angle_beta   90.00
_cell.angle_gamma   90.00
#
_symmetry.space_group_name_H-M   'P 1'
#
loop_
_entity.id
_entity.type
_entity.pdbx_description
1 polymer ?
#
loop_
_entity_poly.entity_id
_entity_poly.type
_entity_poly.pdbx_seq_one_letter_code
_entity_poly.pdbx_strand_id
1 'polypeptide(L)'
;MVRHMGRDVVKFGHWDEYVATTKALNEVLTRLGQPAYRLYESNWGTLNEAFWEAEYESSADIEARFAAVRKNPEFEAALSANLSHVVDGESRDYVLSEVVE
;
A
#
# COMPACT_ATOMS: atom_id res chain seq x y z
N MET A 1 14.04 -7.46 -10.25
CA MET A 1 12.76 -7.10 -9.58
C MET A 1 13.03 -6.26 -8.35
N VAL A 2 12.19 -5.32 -8.11
CA VAL A 2 12.19 -4.54 -6.88
C VAL A 2 10.85 -4.71 -6.18
N ARG A 3 10.83 -4.47 -4.88
CA ARG A 3 9.61 -4.56 -4.08
C ARG A 3 9.30 -3.21 -3.48
N HIS A 4 8.09 -2.72 -3.74
CA HIS A 4 7.56 -1.57 -3.05
C HIS A 4 6.85 -2.07 -1.80
N MET A 5 7.34 -1.67 -0.65
CA MET A 5 6.84 -2.13 0.64
C MET A 5 6.56 -0.94 1.52
N GLY A 6 5.52 -1.01 2.30
CA GLY A 6 5.22 0.02 3.25
C GLY A 6 4.70 -0.52 4.56
N ARG A 7 4.67 0.37 5.53
CA ARG A 7 4.18 0.10 6.87
C ARG A 7 3.21 1.18 7.28
N ASP A 8 2.07 0.77 7.80
CA ASP A 8 1.09 1.66 8.42
C ASP A 8 0.85 1.22 9.87
N VAL A 9 0.54 2.18 10.71
CA VAL A 9 -0.05 1.91 12.02
C VAL A 9 -1.53 2.27 11.91
N VAL A 10 -2.38 1.28 12.09
CA VAL A 10 -3.84 1.46 11.97
C VAL A 10 -4.39 2.03 13.27
N LYS A 11 -5.30 3.00 13.17
CA LYS A 11 -5.96 3.58 14.34
C LYS A 11 -6.66 2.50 15.14
N PHE A 12 -6.60 2.59 16.46
CA PHE A 12 -7.25 1.64 17.34
C PHE A 12 -8.75 1.54 17.02
N GLY A 13 -9.23 0.30 16.83
CA GLY A 13 -10.63 0.06 16.50
C GLY A 13 -10.98 0.20 15.00
N HIS A 14 -10.00 0.53 14.14
CA HIS A 14 -10.21 0.75 12.70
C HIS A 14 -9.70 -0.38 11.82
N TRP A 15 -9.32 -1.52 12.40
CA TRP A 15 -8.70 -2.60 11.63
C TRP A 15 -9.59 -3.13 10.50
N ASP A 16 -10.85 -3.40 10.78
CA ASP A 16 -11.76 -3.97 9.78
C ASP A 16 -12.00 -2.98 8.63
N GLU A 17 -12.15 -1.71 8.93
CA GLU A 17 -12.29 -0.65 7.93
C GLU A 17 -11.02 -0.48 7.10
N TYR A 18 -9.86 -0.59 7.75
CA TYR A 18 -8.57 -0.52 7.05
C TYR A 18 -8.44 -1.68 6.05
N VAL A 19 -8.77 -2.89 6.45
CA VAL A 19 -8.75 -4.06 5.57
C VAL A 19 -9.73 -3.89 4.41
N ALA A 20 -10.95 -3.45 4.69
CA ALA A 20 -11.97 -3.24 3.67
C ALA A 20 -11.55 -2.17 2.65
N THR A 21 -10.99 -1.05 3.11
CA THR A 21 -10.53 0.01 2.21
C THR A 21 -9.27 -0.39 1.46
N THR A 22 -8.41 -1.24 2.01
CA THR A 22 -7.27 -1.81 1.29
C THR A 22 -7.75 -2.71 0.14
N LYS A 23 -8.77 -3.53 0.37
CA LYS A 23 -9.38 -4.36 -0.70
C LYS A 23 -9.96 -3.48 -1.79
N ALA A 24 -10.69 -2.44 -1.43
CA ALA A 24 -11.28 -1.50 -2.40
C ALA A 24 -10.20 -0.81 -3.24
N LEU A 25 -9.11 -0.38 -2.60
CA LEU A 25 -7.98 0.23 -3.29
C LEU A 25 -7.34 -0.75 -4.29
N ASN A 26 -7.15 -2.01 -3.89
CA ASN A 26 -6.61 -3.04 -4.77
C ASN A 26 -7.52 -3.33 -5.97
N GLU A 27 -8.83 -3.27 -5.79
CA GLU A 27 -9.78 -3.43 -6.90
C GLU A 27 -9.62 -2.30 -7.92
N VAL A 28 -9.44 -1.07 -7.46
CA VAL A 28 -9.18 0.08 -8.33
C VAL A 28 -7.86 -0.11 -9.08
N LEU A 29 -6.79 -0.47 -8.36
CA LEU A 29 -5.48 -0.71 -8.98
C LEU A 29 -5.56 -1.79 -10.04
N THR A 30 -6.23 -2.90 -9.76
CA THR A 30 -6.40 -4.00 -10.72
C THR A 30 -7.14 -3.55 -11.98
N ARG A 31 -8.22 -2.78 -11.83
CA ARG A 31 -8.95 -2.24 -12.99
C ARG A 31 -8.10 -1.30 -13.84
N LEU A 32 -7.17 -0.60 -13.21
CA LEU A 32 -6.26 0.32 -13.89
C LEU A 32 -5.01 -0.38 -14.45
N GLY A 33 -4.96 -1.71 -14.39
CA GLY A 33 -3.83 -2.48 -14.90
C GLY A 33 -2.59 -2.41 -14.03
N GLN A 34 -2.73 -2.03 -12.77
CA GLN A 34 -1.63 -1.89 -11.82
C GLN A 34 -1.52 -3.11 -10.91
N PRO A 35 -0.32 -3.40 -10.38
CA PRO A 35 -0.18 -4.44 -9.39
C PRO A 35 -1.02 -4.16 -8.15
N ALA A 36 -1.69 -5.19 -7.63
CA ALA A 36 -2.35 -5.13 -6.34
C ALA A 36 -1.33 -5.39 -5.22
N TYR A 37 -1.58 -4.84 -4.05
CA TYR A 37 -0.70 -5.00 -2.90
C TYR A 37 -1.17 -6.11 -1.98
N ARG A 38 -0.23 -6.94 -1.52
CA ARG A 38 -0.48 -7.92 -0.47
C ARG A 38 -0.44 -7.19 0.85
N LEU A 39 -1.38 -7.51 1.73
CA LEU A 39 -1.46 -6.92 3.05
C LEU A 39 -1.12 -7.97 4.10
N TYR A 40 -0.23 -7.61 5.03
CA TYR A 40 0.19 -8.47 6.14
C TYR A 40 -0.13 -7.79 7.46
N GLU A 41 -0.62 -8.57 8.40
CA GLU A 41 -0.79 -8.16 9.78
C GLU A 41 0.49 -8.51 10.55
N SER A 42 1.00 -7.60 11.38
CA SER A 42 2.12 -7.89 12.25
C SER A 42 1.64 -8.67 13.47
N ASN A 43 2.10 -9.90 13.61
CA ASN A 43 1.75 -10.73 14.77
C ASN A 43 2.61 -10.40 16.00
N TRP A 44 3.82 -9.91 15.76
CA TRP A 44 4.77 -9.47 16.80
C TRP A 44 5.35 -8.14 16.37
N GLY A 45 5.47 -7.23 17.31
CA GLY A 45 6.00 -5.89 17.02
C GLY A 45 5.05 -4.80 17.50
N THR A 46 4.95 -3.72 16.74
CA THR A 46 4.07 -2.59 17.09
C THR A 46 2.60 -3.00 16.99
N LEU A 47 1.81 -2.59 17.98
CA LEU A 47 0.37 -2.84 17.98
C LEU A 47 -0.30 -2.18 16.77
N ASN A 48 -1.23 -2.90 16.14
CA ASN A 48 -1.99 -2.45 14.97
C ASN A 48 -1.11 -2.09 13.75
N GLU A 49 0.03 -2.71 13.65
CA GLU A 49 0.94 -2.51 12.53
C GLU A 49 0.56 -3.40 11.35
N ALA A 50 0.52 -2.80 10.18
CA ALA A 50 0.28 -3.50 8.92
C ALA A 50 1.43 -3.26 7.96
N PHE A 51 1.74 -4.27 7.16
CA PHE A 51 2.71 -4.16 6.07
C PHE A 51 2.01 -4.48 4.76
N TRP A 52 2.38 -3.75 3.71
CA TRP A 52 1.87 -4.00 2.38
C TRP A 52 3.02 -4.04 1.38
N GLU A 53 2.88 -4.84 0.34
CA GLU A 53 3.94 -4.98 -0.66
C GLU A 53 3.40 -5.33 -2.04
N ALA A 54 4.14 -4.91 -3.06
CA ALA A 54 3.95 -5.36 -4.44
C ALA A 54 5.30 -5.41 -5.15
N GLU A 55 5.42 -6.27 -6.16
CA GLU A 55 6.62 -6.39 -6.95
C GLU A 55 6.51 -5.59 -8.25
N TYR A 56 7.63 -5.01 -8.65
CA TYR A 56 7.78 -4.25 -9.88
C TYR A 56 9.08 -4.63 -10.56
N GLU A 57 9.20 -4.33 -11.84
CA GLU A 57 10.42 -4.65 -12.59
C GLU A 57 11.60 -3.79 -12.16
N SER A 58 11.36 -2.51 -11.85
CA SER A 58 12.40 -1.55 -11.48
C SER A 58 11.81 -0.37 -10.71
N SER A 59 12.66 0.44 -10.11
CA SER A 59 12.24 1.69 -9.47
C SER A 59 11.62 2.65 -10.47
N ALA A 60 12.16 2.71 -11.69
CA ALA A 60 11.60 3.53 -12.76
C ALA A 60 10.20 3.08 -13.15
N ASP A 61 9.93 1.76 -13.14
CA ASP A 61 8.61 1.21 -13.40
C ASP A 61 7.61 1.65 -12.33
N ILE A 62 8.01 1.65 -11.05
CA ILE A 62 7.17 2.15 -9.96
C ILE A 62 6.78 3.60 -10.21
N GLU A 63 7.76 4.46 -10.51
CA GLU A 63 7.51 5.89 -10.74
C GLU A 63 6.57 6.12 -11.93
N ALA A 64 6.78 5.40 -13.02
CA ALA A 64 5.94 5.52 -14.21
C ALA A 64 4.49 5.10 -13.93
N ARG A 65 4.31 4.01 -13.19
CA ARG A 65 2.97 3.51 -12.86
C ARG A 65 2.24 4.43 -11.89
N PHE A 66 2.91 4.96 -10.88
CA PHE A 66 2.31 5.94 -9.98
C PHE A 66 1.97 7.24 -10.70
N ALA A 67 2.82 7.71 -11.60
CA ALA A 67 2.52 8.88 -12.42
C ALA A 67 1.24 8.68 -13.25
N ALA A 68 1.00 7.46 -13.71
CA ALA A 68 -0.19 7.12 -14.49
C ALA A 68 -1.48 7.14 -13.67
N VAL A 69 -1.43 6.80 -12.39
CA VAL A 69 -2.65 6.65 -11.57
C VAL A 69 -2.90 7.78 -10.58
N ARG A 70 -1.88 8.53 -10.18
CA ARG A 70 -2.01 9.52 -9.08
C ARG A 70 -3.06 10.59 -9.32
N LYS A 71 -3.40 10.88 -10.57
CA LYS A 71 -4.42 11.88 -10.93
C LYS A 71 -5.78 11.26 -11.22
N ASN A 72 -5.89 9.94 -11.12
CA ASN A 72 -7.17 9.27 -11.33
C ASN A 72 -8.06 9.51 -10.12
N PRO A 73 -9.27 10.10 -10.29
CA PRO A 73 -10.15 10.44 -9.16
C PRO A 73 -10.58 9.24 -8.33
N GLU A 74 -10.79 8.09 -8.97
CA GLU A 74 -11.19 6.86 -8.28
C GLU A 74 -10.06 6.34 -7.40
N PHE A 75 -8.81 6.37 -7.90
CA PHE A 75 -7.64 6.01 -7.12
C PHE A 75 -7.44 6.95 -5.93
N GLU A 76 -7.53 8.26 -6.16
CA GLU A 76 -7.39 9.25 -5.09
C GLU A 76 -8.43 9.06 -4.00
N ALA A 77 -9.68 8.81 -4.36
CA ALA A 77 -10.75 8.60 -3.39
C ALA A 77 -10.52 7.33 -2.57
N ALA A 78 -10.12 6.23 -3.23
CA ALA A 78 -9.85 4.96 -2.56
C ALA A 78 -8.64 5.06 -1.61
N LEU A 79 -7.59 5.74 -2.04
CA LEU A 79 -6.40 5.97 -1.21
C LEU A 79 -6.73 6.83 0.01
N SER A 80 -7.47 7.91 -0.19
CA SER A 80 -7.88 8.80 0.88
C SER A 80 -8.74 8.09 1.92
N ALA A 81 -9.67 7.26 1.48
CA ALA A 81 -10.50 6.44 2.37
C ALA A 81 -9.65 5.49 3.21
N ASN A 82 -8.66 4.84 2.61
CA ASN A 82 -7.75 3.94 3.30
C ASN A 82 -6.90 4.69 4.33
N LEU A 83 -6.30 5.82 3.94
CA LEU A 83 -5.44 6.61 4.80
C LEU A 83 -6.17 7.24 5.99
N SER A 84 -7.50 7.41 5.91
CA SER A 84 -8.28 7.94 7.04
C SER A 84 -8.25 7.02 8.27
N HIS A 85 -7.88 5.76 8.08
CA HIS A 85 -7.79 4.75 9.15
C HIS A 85 -6.37 4.56 9.69
N VAL A 86 -5.43 5.39 9.25
CA VAL A 86 -4.00 5.27 9.56
C VAL A 86 -3.56 6.40 10.49
N VAL A 87 -2.70 6.10 11.44
CA VAL A 87 -2.11 7.09 12.36
C VAL A 87 -1.12 7.95 11.58
N ASP A 88 -1.32 9.27 11.62
CA ASP A 88 -0.45 10.21 10.93
C ASP A 88 0.99 10.15 11.46
N GLY A 89 1.95 10.23 10.54
CA GLY A 89 3.35 10.29 10.87
C GLY A 89 4.01 8.93 11.15
N GLU A 90 3.23 7.85 11.22
CA GLU A 90 3.75 6.52 11.52
C GLU A 90 3.97 5.66 10.28
N SER A 91 3.53 6.10 9.12
CA SER A 91 3.73 5.35 7.87
C SER A 91 5.17 5.42 7.38
N ARG A 92 5.64 4.32 6.80
CA ARG A 92 6.97 4.22 6.19
C ARG A 92 6.83 3.56 4.82
N ASP A 93 7.69 3.96 3.92
CA ASP A 93 7.63 3.56 2.53
C ASP A 93 9.03 3.16 2.07
N TYR A 94 9.16 2.01 1.45
CA TYR A 94 10.45 1.45 1.06
C TYR A 94 10.39 0.91 -0.36
N VAL A 95 11.49 1.08 -1.09
CA VAL A 95 11.73 0.36 -2.34
C VAL A 95 12.96 -0.50 -2.12
N LEU A 96 12.78 -1.80 -2.17
CA LEU A 96 13.81 -2.78 -1.84
C LEU A 96 14.24 -3.51 -3.11
N SER A 97 15.54 -3.54 -3.35
CA SER A 97 16.14 -4.31 -4.44
C SER A 97 16.73 -5.60 -3.89
N GLU A 98 16.50 -6.69 -4.60
CA GLU A 98 17.13 -7.95 -4.25
C GLU A 98 18.63 -7.88 -4.51
N VAL A 99 19.43 -8.25 -3.52
CA VAL A 99 20.90 -8.20 -3.60
C VAL A 99 21.47 -9.59 -3.86
N VAL A 100 20.87 -10.61 -3.26
CA VAL A 100 21.30 -12.01 -3.41
C VAL A 100 20.08 -12.85 -3.69
N GLU A 101 20.14 -13.66 -4.72
CA GLU A 101 19.08 -14.59 -5.09
C GLU A 101 19.07 -15.84 -4.20
#